data_b1bd129ff59274aa377b970ee5f91e4e
#
_entry.id   b1bd129ff59274aa377b970ee5f91e4e
#
_cell.length_a   1.000
_cell.length_b   1.000
_cell.length_c   1.000
_cell.angle_alpha   90.00
_cell.angle_beta   90.00
_cell.angle_gamma   90.00
#
_symmetry.space_group_name_H-M   'P 1'
#
loop_
_entity.id
_entity.type
_entity.pdbx_description
1 polymer ?
#
loop_
_entity_poly.entity_id
_entity_poly.type
_entity_poly.pdbx_seq_one_letter_code
_entity_poly.pdbx_strand_id
1 'polypeptide(L)'
;MNVSDNIKPLNISDISAMGKKRLFDDANKYMEMPYPYLLATDYMEFSRTGNRTNFEDKYFLKRYMINSLILSYITGIKADDAVLDKIINGLVSICEESGWQLPPHNSYPDSYGNAPVPDVSRPVLDLFACETGALLSFASFLLKDKLDKETTYIRKRLAYEVYNRIIRPYITNYEWWMGDRPEGMCNWTPWCTQNVLIAARFYEGLLSDELLLIYKKAYKSIKLFIESYKEDGCCDEGALYYRHAGLCLFLSLEFLESKYSPLKSCEDKENYPSLYEKYPDKIKNIAEYIVYMRVNEKYYFNFSDCSPNPGPCTVREFLFGKRVGSGVLCDNAYNDYFFDKDANYVLPNEINLFYRYLALQYEKEMGSYEKSNEKTKEYIYYESTQLSVFNYGLLSLATKGGNNAESHNHNDTGSFSAYKDNKQAFIDLGVESYTKTTFSNDRYSLWTMQSCFHNLPTIAGFDEADGKRYCATNHETNSDSVKMDLANAYNQNCPVERFVRKFNINKDDATFTFYDEFKISDDSANKEILENLMVSSTPLNKDGKSLKETTEITDDEYLIKLENGISFTVCGVSSLITEKYDITDERLKKSYDTVYRLRFKLKENRFKLTLL
;
A
#
# COMPACT_ATOMS: atom_id res chain seq x y z
N MET A 1 -12.15 21.33 -8.64
CA MET A 1 -11.66 22.28 -7.61
C MET A 1 -10.28 21.79 -7.20
N ASN A 2 -9.25 22.64 -7.30
CA ASN A 2 -7.88 22.25 -6.94
C ASN A 2 -7.68 22.35 -5.42
N VAL A 3 -7.21 21.27 -4.80
CA VAL A 3 -7.08 21.14 -3.34
C VAL A 3 -6.02 22.10 -2.78
N SER A 4 -4.88 22.24 -3.46
CA SER A 4 -3.77 23.08 -3.00
C SER A 4 -4.08 24.60 -3.08
N ASP A 5 -5.09 24.97 -3.88
CA ASP A 5 -5.58 26.36 -4.00
C ASP A 5 -6.50 26.77 -2.85
N ASN A 6 -7.03 25.81 -2.10
CA ASN A 6 -8.15 26.00 -1.18
C ASN A 6 -7.82 25.64 0.27
N ILE A 7 -6.59 25.87 0.69
CA ILE A 7 -6.23 25.73 2.10
C ILE A 7 -6.88 26.85 2.90
N LYS A 8 -7.85 26.50 3.74
CA LYS A 8 -8.65 27.43 4.57
C LYS A 8 -8.40 27.14 6.03
N PRO A 9 -8.47 28.13 6.92
CA PRO A 9 -8.45 27.89 8.36
C PRO A 9 -9.49 26.85 8.74
N LEU A 10 -9.10 25.89 9.58
CA LEU A 10 -10.04 24.91 10.13
C LEU A 10 -11.01 25.57 11.09
N ASN A 11 -12.28 25.29 10.90
CA ASN A 11 -13.33 25.75 11.79
C ASN A 11 -13.88 24.58 12.59
N ILE A 12 -13.84 24.67 13.92
CA ILE A 12 -14.34 23.63 14.81
C ILE A 12 -15.80 23.25 14.54
N SER A 13 -16.62 24.20 14.04
CA SER A 13 -18.02 23.95 13.69
C SER A 13 -18.17 22.96 12.52
N ASP A 14 -17.15 22.84 11.67
CA ASP A 14 -17.18 22.01 10.47
C ASP A 14 -16.66 20.58 10.73
N ILE A 15 -16.11 20.34 11.93
CA ILE A 15 -15.59 19.04 12.36
C ILE A 15 -16.71 18.26 13.08
N SER A 16 -16.87 16.99 12.75
CA SER A 16 -17.84 16.08 13.41
C SER A 16 -17.59 15.93 14.90
N ALA A 17 -18.59 15.45 15.62
CA ALA A 17 -18.44 15.12 17.04
C ALA A 17 -17.35 14.06 17.27
N MET A 18 -17.23 13.08 16.36
CA MET A 18 -16.23 12.03 16.39
C MET A 18 -14.83 12.57 16.16
N GLY A 19 -14.63 13.44 15.17
CA GLY A 19 -13.37 14.11 14.91
C GLY A 19 -12.92 15.00 16.07
N LYS A 20 -13.84 15.76 16.68
CA LYS A 20 -13.57 16.57 17.88
C LYS A 20 -13.13 15.70 19.05
N LYS A 21 -13.84 14.61 19.30
CA LYS A 21 -13.49 13.67 20.36
C LYS A 21 -12.10 13.08 20.14
N ARG A 22 -11.78 12.64 18.92
CA ARG A 22 -10.46 12.08 18.59
C ARG A 22 -9.34 13.10 18.79
N LEU A 23 -9.51 14.33 18.33
CA LEU A 23 -8.54 15.40 18.54
C LEU A 23 -8.33 15.71 20.02
N PHE A 24 -9.40 15.72 20.81
CA PHE A 24 -9.33 15.95 22.24
C PHE A 24 -8.61 14.81 22.98
N ASP A 25 -8.96 13.55 22.66
CA ASP A 25 -8.35 12.38 23.27
C ASP A 25 -6.85 12.28 22.92
N ASP A 26 -6.49 12.46 21.65
CA ASP A 26 -5.10 12.48 21.19
C ASP A 26 -4.31 13.59 21.89
N ALA A 27 -4.86 14.81 21.97
CA ALA A 27 -4.18 15.92 22.62
C ALA A 27 -3.94 15.66 24.11
N ASN A 28 -4.92 15.15 24.84
CA ASN A 28 -4.73 14.81 26.26
C ASN A 28 -3.67 13.73 26.45
N LYS A 29 -3.74 12.65 25.68
CA LYS A 29 -2.75 11.58 25.69
C LYS A 29 -1.34 12.11 25.45
N TYR A 30 -1.15 12.93 24.41
CA TYR A 30 0.18 13.36 23.99
C TYR A 30 0.75 14.54 24.80
N MET A 31 -0.09 15.29 25.51
CA MET A 31 0.38 16.25 26.50
C MET A 31 1.12 15.58 27.66
N GLU A 32 0.65 14.42 28.09
CA GLU A 32 1.25 13.68 29.22
C GLU A 32 2.48 12.86 28.80
N MET A 33 2.57 12.46 27.52
CA MET A 33 3.68 11.64 27.03
C MET A 33 4.92 12.48 26.72
N PRO A 34 6.13 12.06 27.15
CA PRO A 34 7.36 12.67 26.66
C PRO A 34 7.57 12.33 25.18
N TYR A 35 8.22 13.25 24.44
CA TYR A 35 8.67 12.90 23.10
C TYR A 35 9.72 11.80 23.17
N PRO A 36 9.64 10.76 22.30
CA PRO A 36 10.65 9.70 22.29
C PRO A 36 12.00 10.24 21.84
N TYR A 37 13.05 9.79 22.52
CA TYR A 37 14.44 10.03 22.08
C TYR A 37 14.78 9.06 20.95
N LEU A 38 15.36 9.59 19.86
CA LEU A 38 15.90 8.82 18.76
C LEU A 38 17.39 8.55 19.02
N LEU A 39 17.69 7.37 19.55
CA LEU A 39 19.05 7.02 19.91
C LEU A 39 19.85 6.57 18.68
N ALA A 40 21.12 6.96 18.60
CA ALA A 40 22.02 6.47 17.55
C ALA A 40 22.13 4.93 17.57
N THR A 41 22.07 4.32 18.75
CA THR A 41 22.10 2.85 18.87
C THR A 41 20.87 2.17 18.29
N ASP A 42 19.67 2.77 18.41
CA ASP A 42 18.45 2.25 17.77
C ASP A 42 18.56 2.35 16.23
N TYR A 43 19.11 3.47 15.73
CA TYR A 43 19.39 3.65 14.30
C TYR A 43 20.37 2.59 13.77
N MET A 44 21.42 2.29 14.55
CA MET A 44 22.45 1.30 14.21
C MET A 44 21.94 -0.15 14.24
N GLU A 45 20.80 -0.44 14.87
CA GLU A 45 20.25 -1.80 14.91
C GLU A 45 20.01 -2.36 13.51
N PHE A 46 19.57 -1.53 12.57
CA PHE A 46 19.36 -1.99 11.19
C PHE A 46 20.64 -2.53 10.55
N SER A 47 21.77 -1.86 10.72
CA SER A 47 23.06 -2.33 10.20
C SER A 47 23.60 -3.54 10.96
N ARG A 48 23.28 -3.68 12.25
CA ARG A 48 23.78 -4.74 13.14
C ARG A 48 22.97 -6.04 13.07
N THR A 49 21.65 -5.92 13.06
CA THR A 49 20.72 -7.04 13.22
C THR A 49 19.64 -7.12 12.14
N GLY A 50 19.50 -6.08 11.31
CA GLY A 50 18.40 -5.93 10.35
C GLY A 50 17.11 -5.39 10.95
N ASN A 51 17.05 -5.12 12.26
CA ASN A 51 15.87 -4.52 12.90
C ASN A 51 15.79 -3.03 12.58
N ARG A 52 14.64 -2.61 12.06
CA ARG A 52 14.31 -1.23 11.75
C ARG A 52 13.22 -0.64 12.66
N THR A 53 12.36 -1.51 13.18
CA THR A 53 11.12 -1.10 13.86
C THR A 53 11.36 -0.33 15.14
N ASN A 54 12.38 -0.70 15.94
CA ASN A 54 12.70 0.01 17.19
C ASN A 54 12.98 1.51 17.00
N PHE A 55 13.65 1.87 15.93
CA PHE A 55 13.87 3.28 15.57
C PHE A 55 12.62 3.91 14.96
N GLU A 56 12.02 3.22 13.99
CA GLU A 56 10.89 3.73 13.21
C GLU A 56 9.67 4.03 14.09
N ASP A 57 9.33 3.15 15.01
CA ASP A 57 8.19 3.36 15.93
C ASP A 57 8.35 4.66 16.75
N LYS A 58 9.55 4.94 17.25
CA LYS A 58 9.85 6.19 17.96
C LYS A 58 9.80 7.40 17.04
N TYR A 59 10.34 7.25 15.83
CA TYR A 59 10.38 8.29 14.80
C TYR A 59 8.96 8.71 14.38
N PHE A 60 8.11 7.73 14.05
CA PHE A 60 6.74 7.96 13.64
C PHE A 60 5.89 8.48 14.80
N LEU A 61 6.02 7.93 16.00
CA LEU A 61 5.30 8.39 17.18
C LEU A 61 5.56 9.88 17.46
N LYS A 62 6.83 10.33 17.40
CA LYS A 62 7.17 11.75 17.61
C LYS A 62 6.42 12.65 16.64
N ARG A 63 6.41 12.32 15.36
CA ARG A 63 5.74 13.10 14.31
C ARG A 63 4.23 13.07 14.44
N TYR A 64 3.68 11.92 14.78
CA TYR A 64 2.25 11.77 15.03
C TYR A 64 1.75 12.58 16.23
N MET A 65 2.53 12.59 17.33
CA MET A 65 2.23 13.42 18.51
C MET A 65 2.18 14.90 18.14
N ILE A 66 3.19 15.39 17.42
CA ILE A 66 3.27 16.80 16.99
C ILE A 66 2.07 17.15 16.09
N ASN A 67 1.76 16.31 15.11
CA ASN A 67 0.63 16.52 14.21
C ASN A 67 -0.69 16.64 14.97
N SER A 68 -0.95 15.71 15.91
CA SER A 68 -2.18 15.69 16.71
C SER A 68 -2.31 16.94 17.58
N LEU A 69 -1.21 17.37 18.20
CA LEU A 69 -1.19 18.60 19.01
C LEU A 69 -1.41 19.84 18.16
N ILE A 70 -0.78 19.95 16.99
CA ILE A 70 -1.00 21.08 16.05
C ILE A 70 -2.45 21.17 15.64
N LEU A 71 -3.05 20.05 15.19
CA LEU A 71 -4.44 20.02 14.75
C LEU A 71 -5.41 20.39 15.88
N SER A 72 -5.17 19.88 17.10
CA SER A 72 -5.98 20.25 18.26
C SER A 72 -5.84 21.73 18.62
N TYR A 73 -4.63 22.28 18.52
CA TYR A 73 -4.35 23.70 18.81
C TYR A 73 -5.03 24.64 17.81
N ILE A 74 -4.83 24.42 16.50
CA ILE A 74 -5.36 25.31 15.46
C ILE A 74 -6.89 25.23 15.34
N THR A 75 -7.52 24.16 15.77
CA THR A 75 -8.99 24.01 15.83
C THR A 75 -9.61 24.59 17.10
N GLY A 76 -8.79 24.99 18.07
CA GLY A 76 -9.24 25.52 19.35
C GLY A 76 -9.77 24.48 20.33
N ILE A 77 -9.63 23.18 20.03
CA ILE A 77 -10.08 22.08 20.92
C ILE A 77 -9.25 22.07 22.21
N LYS A 78 -7.92 22.24 22.07
CA LYS A 78 -6.99 22.40 23.19
C LYS A 78 -5.89 23.36 22.74
N ALA A 79 -6.01 24.63 23.11
CA ALA A 79 -5.21 25.72 22.54
C ALA A 79 -4.66 26.67 23.61
N ASP A 80 -4.22 26.12 24.75
CA ASP A 80 -3.52 26.85 25.79
C ASP A 80 -2.01 26.97 25.53
N ASP A 81 -1.32 27.80 26.34
CA ASP A 81 0.12 28.05 26.19
C ASP A 81 0.94 26.77 26.42
N ALA A 82 0.50 25.86 27.30
CA ALA A 82 1.21 24.60 27.55
C ALA A 82 1.20 23.66 26.32
N VAL A 83 0.13 23.66 25.54
CA VAL A 83 0.06 22.93 24.26
C VAL A 83 1.00 23.57 23.24
N LEU A 84 1.04 24.91 23.17
CA LEU A 84 1.96 25.61 22.27
C LEU A 84 3.41 25.32 22.61
N ASP A 85 3.78 25.36 23.90
CA ASP A 85 5.13 25.00 24.37
C ASP A 85 5.49 23.57 24.00
N LYS A 86 4.56 22.64 24.16
CA LYS A 86 4.76 21.23 23.77
C LYS A 86 4.98 21.11 22.26
N ILE A 87 4.21 21.81 21.43
CA ILE A 87 4.40 21.85 19.98
C ILE A 87 5.77 22.42 19.63
N ILE A 88 6.16 23.55 20.20
CA ILE A 88 7.47 24.19 19.97
C ILE A 88 8.60 23.21 20.30
N ASN A 89 8.54 22.59 21.48
CA ASN A 89 9.54 21.60 21.89
C ASN A 89 9.62 20.42 20.90
N GLY A 90 8.48 19.94 20.41
CA GLY A 90 8.43 18.90 19.39
C GLY A 90 9.06 19.30 18.08
N LEU A 91 8.68 20.45 17.53
CA LEU A 91 9.22 20.97 16.26
C LEU A 91 10.73 21.21 16.33
N VAL A 92 11.22 21.83 17.43
CA VAL A 92 12.65 22.06 17.63
C VAL A 92 13.40 20.75 17.79
N SER A 93 12.83 19.77 18.51
CA SER A 93 13.46 18.45 18.69
C SER A 93 13.63 17.67 17.38
N ILE A 94 12.76 17.89 16.37
CA ILE A 94 12.97 17.34 15.01
C ILE A 94 14.16 18.03 14.34
N CYS A 95 14.33 19.33 14.52
CA CYS A 95 15.48 20.06 13.98
C CYS A 95 16.83 19.62 14.58
N GLU A 96 16.82 19.01 15.76
CA GLU A 96 18.00 18.49 16.46
C GLU A 96 18.37 17.06 16.06
N GLU A 97 17.53 16.37 15.30
CA GLU A 97 17.83 15.03 14.80
C GLU A 97 19.01 15.08 13.79
N SER A 98 19.90 14.08 13.85
CA SER A 98 21.08 14.01 12.97
C SER A 98 20.70 13.81 11.48
N GLY A 99 19.59 13.16 11.21
CA GLY A 99 19.04 12.95 9.87
C GLY A 99 17.54 12.66 9.95
N TRP A 100 16.84 12.84 8.83
CA TRP A 100 15.40 12.55 8.75
C TRP A 100 15.09 11.28 7.94
N GLN A 101 16.09 10.73 7.23
CA GLN A 101 15.95 9.46 6.52
C GLN A 101 15.93 8.28 7.50
N LEU A 102 15.22 7.23 7.11
CA LEU A 102 15.17 5.99 7.89
C LEU A 102 16.46 5.16 7.74
N PRO A 103 16.78 4.29 8.70
CA PRO A 103 17.98 3.45 8.65
C PRO A 103 18.15 2.64 7.36
N PRO A 104 17.10 2.00 6.78
CA PRO A 104 17.22 1.27 5.52
C PRO A 104 17.56 2.13 4.31
N HIS A 105 17.29 3.43 4.38
CA HIS A 105 17.49 4.37 3.27
C HIS A 105 18.77 5.19 3.42
N ASN A 106 19.53 5.00 4.51
CA ASN A 106 20.74 5.74 4.81
C ASN A 106 21.95 5.19 4.04
N SER A 107 22.01 5.49 2.75
CA SER A 107 23.01 4.99 1.82
C SER A 107 23.71 6.15 1.10
N TYR A 108 25.00 6.06 0.94
CA TYR A 108 25.84 7.05 0.25
C TYR A 108 26.69 6.36 -0.84
N PRO A 109 27.11 7.07 -1.90
CA PRO A 109 27.91 6.47 -2.99
C PRO A 109 29.24 5.83 -2.53
N ASP A 110 29.80 6.32 -1.44
CA ASP A 110 31.05 5.84 -0.83
C ASP A 110 30.83 4.92 0.38
N SER A 111 29.57 4.62 0.75
CA SER A 111 29.25 3.66 1.80
C SER A 111 29.14 2.25 1.23
N TYR A 112 29.68 1.27 1.97
CA TYR A 112 29.46 -0.14 1.65
C TYR A 112 28.13 -0.59 2.30
N GLY A 113 27.04 -0.46 1.52
CA GLY A 113 25.68 -0.68 2.01
C GLY A 113 25.14 0.51 2.81
N ASN A 114 24.22 0.25 3.73
CA ASN A 114 23.63 1.29 4.57
C ASN A 114 24.63 1.78 5.62
N ALA A 115 24.82 3.09 5.69
CA ALA A 115 25.66 3.70 6.73
C ALA A 115 24.99 3.53 8.10
N PRO A 116 25.76 3.22 9.16
CA PRO A 116 25.18 2.91 10.48
C PRO A 116 24.59 4.11 11.21
N VAL A 117 24.96 5.34 10.82
CA VAL A 117 24.43 6.62 11.33
C VAL A 117 24.34 7.63 10.17
N PRO A 118 23.46 8.64 10.26
CA PRO A 118 23.37 9.69 9.24
C PRO A 118 24.65 10.54 9.17
N ASP A 119 25.05 10.91 7.95
CA ASP A 119 26.02 11.98 7.73
C ASP A 119 25.28 13.32 7.63
N VAL A 120 25.43 14.16 8.64
CA VAL A 120 24.73 15.45 8.74
C VAL A 120 25.10 16.44 7.63
N SER A 121 26.25 16.25 6.96
CA SER A 121 26.69 17.09 5.85
C SER A 121 26.08 16.67 4.49
N ARG A 122 25.54 15.45 4.40
CA ARG A 122 24.98 14.84 3.20
C ARG A 122 23.56 14.31 3.45
N PRO A 123 22.54 15.20 3.55
CA PRO A 123 21.16 14.78 3.77
C PRO A 123 20.67 13.90 2.64
N VAL A 124 19.99 12.80 2.98
CA VAL A 124 19.37 11.88 2.03
C VAL A 124 17.89 12.24 1.85
N LEU A 125 17.46 12.37 0.59
CA LEU A 125 16.07 12.60 0.23
C LEU A 125 15.34 11.27 0.08
N ASP A 126 14.90 10.71 1.22
CA ASP A 126 14.01 9.56 1.24
C ASP A 126 12.54 9.97 1.46
N LEU A 127 11.65 9.00 1.47
CA LEU A 127 10.22 9.16 1.68
C LEU A 127 9.91 10.03 2.91
N PHE A 128 10.53 9.72 4.04
CA PHE A 128 10.21 10.28 5.34
C PHE A 128 11.00 11.55 5.66
N ALA A 129 12.17 11.74 5.06
CA ALA A 129 12.84 13.03 5.08
C ALA A 129 12.02 14.09 4.35
N CYS A 130 11.52 13.76 3.14
CA CYS A 130 10.63 14.64 2.38
C CYS A 130 9.34 14.95 3.15
N GLU A 131 8.75 13.93 3.79
CA GLU A 131 7.53 14.08 4.59
C GLU A 131 7.76 14.92 5.86
N THR A 132 8.92 14.78 6.51
CA THR A 132 9.33 15.65 7.63
C THR A 132 9.49 17.10 7.19
N GLY A 133 10.07 17.34 6.01
CA GLY A 133 10.17 18.69 5.44
C GLY A 133 8.81 19.31 5.17
N ALA A 134 7.87 18.53 4.62
CA ALA A 134 6.48 18.94 4.42
C ALA A 134 5.80 19.29 5.75
N LEU A 135 5.97 18.45 6.78
CA LEU A 135 5.44 18.68 8.13
C LEU A 135 5.94 20.02 8.70
N LEU A 136 7.25 20.25 8.71
CA LEU A 136 7.83 21.46 9.31
C LEU A 136 7.43 22.73 8.55
N SER A 137 7.41 22.71 7.21
CA SER A 137 6.99 23.85 6.41
C SER A 137 5.52 24.16 6.63
N PHE A 138 4.66 23.14 6.62
CA PHE A 138 3.22 23.36 6.80
C PHE A 138 2.88 23.77 8.24
N ALA A 139 3.53 23.19 9.25
CA ALA A 139 3.40 23.63 10.64
C ALA A 139 3.83 25.08 10.83
N SER A 140 4.95 25.49 10.23
CA SER A 140 5.44 26.88 10.25
C SER A 140 4.43 27.84 9.62
N PHE A 141 3.76 27.43 8.54
CA PHE A 141 2.70 28.21 7.90
C PHE A 141 1.44 28.32 8.79
N LEU A 142 0.94 27.19 9.32
CA LEU A 142 -0.27 27.16 10.15
C LEU A 142 -0.14 27.93 11.47
N LEU A 143 1.04 27.90 12.07
CA LEU A 143 1.32 28.48 13.38
C LEU A 143 2.06 29.82 13.31
N LYS A 144 2.18 30.44 12.11
CA LYS A 144 2.99 31.63 11.85
C LYS A 144 2.85 32.69 12.95
N ASP A 145 1.64 33.21 13.13
CA ASP A 145 1.38 34.32 14.04
C ASP A 145 1.62 33.95 15.52
N LYS A 146 1.41 32.67 15.87
CA LYS A 146 1.62 32.17 17.23
C LYS A 146 3.09 32.03 17.54
N LEU A 147 3.85 31.41 16.63
CA LEU A 147 5.30 31.23 16.79
C LEU A 147 6.05 32.57 16.74
N ASP A 148 5.66 33.49 15.85
CA ASP A 148 6.29 34.80 15.72
C ASP A 148 6.01 35.72 16.93
N LYS A 149 4.86 35.51 17.62
CA LYS A 149 4.58 36.18 18.90
C LYS A 149 5.54 35.74 20.00
N GLU A 150 5.89 34.47 20.05
CA GLU A 150 6.90 33.96 20.99
C GLU A 150 8.31 34.45 20.57
N THR A 151 8.71 34.08 19.36
CA THR A 151 9.95 34.55 18.73
C THR A 151 10.05 34.11 17.27
N THR A 152 10.53 34.98 16.40
CA THR A 152 10.78 34.65 14.99
C THR A 152 11.91 33.62 14.81
N TYR A 153 12.73 33.39 15.82
CA TYR A 153 13.86 32.43 15.73
C TYR A 153 13.40 30.98 15.61
N ILE A 154 12.21 30.62 16.11
CA ILE A 154 11.67 29.27 15.93
C ILE A 154 11.47 29.00 14.45
N ARG A 155 10.71 29.85 13.75
CA ARG A 155 10.44 29.67 12.31
C ARG A 155 11.71 29.77 11.46
N LYS A 156 12.66 30.64 11.83
CA LYS A 156 13.98 30.70 11.19
C LYS A 156 14.73 29.38 11.33
N ARG A 157 14.64 28.70 12.48
CA ARG A 157 15.26 27.40 12.69
C ARG A 157 14.58 26.33 11.80
N LEU A 158 13.24 26.28 11.77
CA LEU A 158 12.51 25.34 10.91
C LEU A 158 12.88 25.55 9.44
N ALA A 159 12.87 26.80 8.97
CA ALA A 159 13.23 27.14 7.60
C ALA A 159 14.67 26.73 7.25
N TYR A 160 15.62 26.99 8.16
CA TYR A 160 17.02 26.61 7.96
C TYR A 160 17.18 25.09 7.74
N GLU A 161 16.53 24.27 8.56
CA GLU A 161 16.62 22.81 8.46
C GLU A 161 15.92 22.27 7.21
N VAL A 162 14.74 22.76 6.89
CA VAL A 162 14.00 22.38 5.67
C VAL A 162 14.80 22.77 4.42
N TYR A 163 15.38 23.97 4.39
CA TYR A 163 16.19 24.40 3.25
C TYR A 163 17.39 23.50 3.04
N ASN A 164 18.16 23.26 4.11
CA ASN A 164 19.42 22.51 4.00
C ASN A 164 19.22 21.01 3.80
N ARG A 165 18.13 20.43 4.31
CA ARG A 165 17.90 18.98 4.26
C ARG A 165 16.97 18.55 3.14
N ILE A 166 16.10 19.45 2.61
CA ILE A 166 15.13 19.11 1.58
C ILE A 166 15.27 19.97 0.34
N ILE A 167 15.13 21.30 0.47
CA ILE A 167 15.04 22.20 -0.69
C ILE A 167 16.35 22.20 -1.48
N ARG A 168 17.46 22.52 -0.83
CA ARG A 168 18.77 22.58 -1.50
C ARG A 168 19.18 21.24 -2.10
N PRO A 169 19.11 20.08 -1.38
CA PRO A 169 19.42 18.79 -1.99
C PRO A 169 18.51 18.47 -3.19
N TYR A 170 17.21 18.77 -3.12
CA TYR A 170 16.30 18.56 -4.24
C TYR A 170 16.68 19.38 -5.47
N ILE A 171 17.08 20.63 -5.29
CA ILE A 171 17.53 21.51 -6.37
C ILE A 171 18.83 21.03 -6.99
N THR A 172 19.82 20.66 -6.14
CA THR A 172 21.20 20.39 -6.57
C THR A 172 21.45 18.96 -7.03
N ASN A 173 20.71 17.99 -6.48
CA ASN A 173 20.93 16.57 -6.71
C ASN A 173 19.93 16.00 -7.71
N TYR A 174 20.29 14.86 -8.29
CA TYR A 174 19.39 13.98 -9.03
C TYR A 174 19.31 12.64 -8.30
N GLU A 175 18.19 12.41 -7.64
CA GLU A 175 17.93 11.17 -6.93
C GLU A 175 17.44 10.09 -7.91
N TRP A 176 17.70 8.82 -7.61
CA TRP A 176 17.34 7.70 -8.48
C TRP A 176 15.83 7.64 -8.79
N TRP A 177 14.99 8.03 -7.85
CA TRP A 177 13.54 8.03 -8.01
C TRP A 177 13.00 9.22 -8.83
N MET A 178 13.84 10.15 -9.26
CA MET A 178 13.43 11.29 -10.10
C MET A 178 13.26 10.94 -11.59
N GLY A 179 13.68 9.75 -12.03
CA GLY A 179 13.32 9.19 -13.32
C GLY A 179 14.34 9.33 -14.45
N ASP A 180 15.58 9.73 -14.18
CA ASP A 180 16.65 9.80 -15.20
C ASP A 180 17.47 8.50 -15.32
N ARG A 181 17.02 7.39 -14.71
CA ARG A 181 17.70 6.10 -14.73
C ARG A 181 16.84 5.03 -15.39
N PRO A 182 17.46 3.95 -15.93
CA PRO A 182 16.74 2.83 -16.52
C PRO A 182 15.97 1.98 -15.48
N GLU A 183 16.31 2.09 -14.19
CA GLU A 183 15.54 1.48 -13.12
C GLU A 183 14.16 2.13 -13.07
N GLY A 184 13.13 1.30 -13.12
CA GLY A 184 11.73 1.73 -13.25
C GLY A 184 11.30 2.72 -12.17
N MET A 185 10.31 3.53 -12.53
CA MET A 185 9.64 4.41 -11.58
C MET A 185 8.83 3.58 -10.58
N CYS A 186 8.78 4.02 -9.32
CA CYS A 186 8.01 3.36 -8.26
C CYS A 186 7.31 4.40 -7.38
N ASN A 187 6.66 3.97 -6.31
CA ASN A 187 5.95 4.83 -5.36
C ASN A 187 6.81 5.96 -4.76
N TRP A 188 8.13 5.81 -4.70
CA TRP A 188 9.04 6.86 -4.23
C TRP A 188 8.92 8.15 -5.03
N THR A 189 8.73 8.04 -6.35
CA THR A 189 8.64 9.20 -7.23
C THR A 189 7.50 10.15 -6.82
N PRO A 190 6.23 9.74 -6.80
CA PRO A 190 5.15 10.63 -6.40
C PRO A 190 5.19 10.95 -4.89
N TRP A 191 5.61 10.02 -4.03
CA TRP A 191 5.64 10.25 -2.58
C TRP A 191 6.67 11.33 -2.20
N CYS A 192 7.93 11.21 -2.63
CA CYS A 192 8.92 12.25 -2.38
C CYS A 192 8.54 13.57 -3.04
N THR A 193 8.12 13.52 -4.33
CA THR A 193 7.81 14.72 -5.10
C THR A 193 6.66 15.53 -4.48
N GLN A 194 5.56 14.90 -4.08
CA GLN A 194 4.46 15.63 -3.46
C GLN A 194 4.89 16.31 -2.15
N ASN A 195 5.70 15.64 -1.33
CA ASN A 195 6.15 16.18 -0.05
C ASN A 195 7.13 17.35 -0.25
N VAL A 196 7.99 17.27 -1.26
CA VAL A 196 8.83 18.42 -1.65
C VAL A 196 7.99 19.58 -2.15
N LEU A 197 6.93 19.33 -2.94
CA LEU A 197 6.00 20.36 -3.39
C LEU A 197 5.24 21.00 -2.23
N ILE A 198 4.78 20.21 -1.24
CA ILE A 198 4.18 20.75 -0.01
C ILE A 198 5.20 21.61 0.74
N ALA A 199 6.43 21.08 0.95
CA ALA A 199 7.47 21.83 1.62
C ALA A 199 7.75 23.17 0.93
N ALA A 200 7.97 23.17 -0.38
CA ALA A 200 8.26 24.36 -1.17
C ALA A 200 7.10 25.38 -1.18
N ARG A 201 5.86 24.90 -1.25
CA ARG A 201 4.66 25.75 -1.29
C ARG A 201 4.46 26.54 -0.01
N PHE A 202 4.78 25.95 1.13
CA PHE A 202 4.60 26.57 2.46
C PHE A 202 5.89 27.12 3.06
N TYR A 203 7.02 27.02 2.34
CA TYR A 203 8.29 27.60 2.74
C TYR A 203 8.29 29.12 2.52
N GLU A 204 8.54 29.88 3.57
CA GLU A 204 8.61 31.34 3.47
C GLU A 204 10.04 31.79 3.13
N GLY A 205 10.18 32.60 2.08
CA GLY A 205 11.45 33.18 1.67
C GLY A 205 12.22 32.39 0.61
N LEU A 206 11.57 31.42 -0.04
CA LEU A 206 12.15 30.75 -1.20
C LEU A 206 12.24 31.72 -2.39
N LEU A 207 13.37 31.72 -3.08
CA LEU A 207 13.55 32.56 -4.27
C LEU A 207 12.66 32.05 -5.41
N SER A 208 12.19 32.97 -6.26
CA SER A 208 11.30 32.62 -7.38
C SER A 208 11.94 31.60 -8.34
N ASP A 209 13.24 31.74 -8.61
CA ASP A 209 13.97 30.84 -9.50
C ASP A 209 14.14 29.43 -8.89
N GLU A 210 14.37 29.37 -7.57
CA GLU A 210 14.44 28.09 -6.86
C GLU A 210 13.09 27.38 -6.87
N LEU A 211 12.00 28.12 -6.61
CA LEU A 211 10.64 27.58 -6.66
C LEU A 211 10.32 27.07 -8.07
N LEU A 212 10.64 27.85 -9.11
CA LEU A 212 10.42 27.43 -10.50
C LEU A 212 11.22 26.17 -10.83
N LEU A 213 12.48 26.08 -10.40
CA LEU A 213 13.31 24.90 -10.65
C LEU A 213 12.74 23.65 -9.95
N ILE A 214 12.26 23.77 -8.70
CA ILE A 214 11.59 22.66 -7.99
C ILE A 214 10.40 22.18 -8.79
N TYR A 215 9.52 23.08 -9.24
CA TYR A 215 8.31 22.69 -9.98
C TYR A 215 8.63 22.08 -11.35
N LYS A 216 9.66 22.57 -12.07
CA LYS A 216 10.12 21.97 -13.34
C LYS A 216 10.62 20.54 -13.12
N LYS A 217 11.43 20.31 -12.10
CA LYS A 217 11.92 18.95 -11.75
C LYS A 217 10.76 18.04 -11.36
N ALA A 218 9.86 18.53 -10.50
CA ALA A 218 8.68 17.79 -10.07
C ALA A 218 7.77 17.41 -11.25
N TYR A 219 7.49 18.35 -12.15
CA TYR A 219 6.70 18.09 -13.35
C TYR A 219 7.32 16.98 -14.22
N LYS A 220 8.64 17.04 -14.45
CA LYS A 220 9.37 16.02 -15.21
C LYS A 220 9.23 14.64 -14.55
N SER A 221 9.46 14.55 -13.23
CA SER A 221 9.39 13.28 -12.50
C SER A 221 7.97 12.70 -12.51
N ILE A 222 6.95 13.52 -12.28
CA ILE A 222 5.54 13.08 -12.26
C ILE A 222 5.08 12.67 -13.67
N LYS A 223 5.48 13.42 -14.71
CA LYS A 223 5.20 13.03 -16.09
C LYS A 223 5.79 11.66 -16.42
N LEU A 224 7.07 11.44 -16.10
CA LEU A 224 7.74 10.15 -16.32
C LEU A 224 7.08 9.02 -15.52
N PHE A 225 6.67 9.28 -14.29
CA PHE A 225 5.93 8.31 -13.48
C PHE A 225 4.61 7.91 -14.16
N ILE A 226 3.80 8.88 -14.62
CA ILE A 226 2.56 8.58 -15.34
C ILE A 226 2.86 7.79 -16.63
N GLU A 227 3.89 8.18 -17.39
CA GLU A 227 4.27 7.50 -18.63
C GLU A 227 4.73 6.05 -18.41
N SER A 228 5.42 5.78 -17.29
CA SER A 228 5.85 4.43 -16.90
C SER A 228 4.72 3.58 -16.30
N TYR A 229 3.71 4.19 -15.69
CA TYR A 229 2.56 3.49 -15.15
C TYR A 229 1.76 2.82 -16.27
N LYS A 230 1.05 1.75 -15.96
CA LYS A 230 0.30 1.00 -16.98
C LYS A 230 -0.99 1.72 -17.38
N GLU A 231 -1.44 1.52 -18.63
CA GLU A 231 -2.64 2.18 -19.16
C GLU A 231 -3.93 1.74 -18.44
N ASP A 232 -3.96 0.50 -17.94
CA ASP A 232 -5.07 -0.05 -17.18
C ASP A 232 -5.17 0.49 -15.73
N GLY A 233 -4.14 1.21 -15.27
CA GLY A 233 -4.10 1.81 -13.93
C GLY A 233 -3.81 0.83 -12.79
N CYS A 234 -3.43 -0.41 -13.09
CA CYS A 234 -3.08 -1.39 -12.07
C CYS A 234 -1.87 -0.93 -11.24
N CYS A 235 -1.98 -1.01 -9.93
CA CYS A 235 -0.84 -0.86 -9.03
C CYS A 235 -0.22 -2.25 -8.80
N ASP A 236 0.91 -2.52 -9.44
CA ASP A 236 1.61 -3.82 -9.35
C ASP A 236 2.16 -4.10 -7.94
N GLU A 237 2.31 -3.06 -7.12
CA GLU A 237 2.69 -3.16 -5.70
C GLU A 237 1.50 -3.51 -4.78
N GLY A 238 0.28 -3.64 -5.30
CA GLY A 238 -0.93 -3.99 -4.57
C GLY A 238 -1.71 -2.82 -3.96
N ALA A 239 -2.88 -3.14 -3.37
CA ALA A 239 -3.85 -2.17 -2.86
C ALA A 239 -3.31 -1.26 -1.74
N LEU A 240 -2.41 -1.76 -0.89
CA LEU A 240 -1.79 -0.96 0.16
C LEU A 240 -0.91 0.16 -0.42
N TYR A 241 -0.10 -0.17 -1.42
CA TYR A 241 0.83 0.78 -2.04
C TYR A 241 0.16 1.78 -2.99
N TYR A 242 -1.08 1.53 -3.42
CA TYR A 242 -1.89 2.52 -4.12
C TYR A 242 -1.89 3.89 -3.41
N ARG A 243 -1.93 3.92 -2.06
CA ARG A 243 -1.91 5.16 -1.28
C ARG A 243 -0.61 5.95 -1.42
N HIS A 244 0.48 5.24 -1.67
CA HIS A 244 1.80 5.82 -1.82
C HIS A 244 2.15 6.12 -3.28
N ALA A 245 1.48 5.45 -4.22
CA ALA A 245 1.57 5.70 -5.66
C ALA A 245 0.45 6.64 -6.15
N GLY A 246 -0.78 6.17 -6.20
CA GLY A 246 -1.93 6.88 -6.79
C GLY A 246 -2.34 8.14 -6.03
N LEU A 247 -2.43 8.09 -4.68
CA LEU A 247 -2.83 9.28 -3.91
C LEU A 247 -1.70 10.31 -3.79
N CYS A 248 -0.44 9.88 -3.83
CA CYS A 248 0.69 10.80 -3.90
C CYS A 248 0.79 11.45 -5.28
N LEU A 249 0.48 10.70 -6.35
CA LEU A 249 0.31 11.25 -7.69
C LEU A 249 -0.79 12.33 -7.70
N PHE A 250 -1.97 12.04 -7.15
CA PHE A 250 -3.06 13.01 -7.05
C PHE A 250 -2.61 14.33 -6.44
N LEU A 251 -2.00 14.30 -5.26
CA LEU A 251 -1.55 15.53 -4.61
C LEU A 251 -0.42 16.23 -5.37
N SER A 252 0.51 15.48 -5.96
CA SER A 252 1.54 16.07 -6.83
C SER A 252 0.91 16.86 -7.97
N LEU A 253 -0.09 16.29 -8.64
CA LEU A 253 -0.84 16.96 -9.72
C LEU A 253 -1.57 18.21 -9.22
N GLU A 254 -2.20 18.15 -8.05
CA GLU A 254 -2.88 19.30 -7.46
C GLU A 254 -1.94 20.49 -7.18
N PHE A 255 -0.70 20.21 -6.74
CA PHE A 255 0.30 21.26 -6.56
C PHE A 255 0.85 21.78 -7.90
N LEU A 256 1.16 20.90 -8.84
CA LEU A 256 1.67 21.28 -10.16
C LEU A 256 0.68 22.12 -10.95
N GLU A 257 -0.62 21.82 -10.82
CA GLU A 257 -1.71 22.52 -11.52
C GLU A 257 -2.38 23.64 -10.70
N SER A 258 -1.87 23.92 -9.52
CA SER A 258 -2.32 25.03 -8.67
C SER A 258 -2.21 26.37 -9.39
N LYS A 259 -3.12 27.31 -9.06
CA LYS A 259 -2.98 28.71 -9.47
C LYS A 259 -1.71 29.37 -8.95
N TYR A 260 -1.11 28.82 -7.89
CA TYR A 260 0.16 29.27 -7.32
C TYR A 260 1.38 28.59 -7.95
N SER A 261 1.19 27.68 -8.90
CA SER A 261 2.28 27.02 -9.60
C SER A 261 3.04 28.02 -10.49
N PRO A 262 4.35 28.15 -10.31
CA PRO A 262 5.15 29.04 -11.16
C PRO A 262 5.21 28.58 -12.63
N LEU A 263 4.88 27.31 -12.91
CA LEU A 263 4.82 26.78 -14.27
C LEU A 263 3.76 27.46 -15.15
N LYS A 264 2.72 28.05 -14.54
CA LYS A 264 1.65 28.75 -15.29
C LYS A 264 2.05 30.12 -15.82
N SER A 265 3.12 30.70 -15.27
CA SER A 265 3.58 32.05 -15.59
C SER A 265 5.02 32.14 -16.09
N CYS A 266 5.75 30.99 -16.17
CA CYS A 266 7.11 30.99 -16.70
C CYS A 266 7.13 31.22 -18.23
N GLU A 267 8.29 31.63 -18.75
CA GLU A 267 8.47 31.96 -20.17
C GLU A 267 8.21 30.76 -21.08
N ASP A 268 8.54 29.55 -20.60
CA ASP A 268 8.42 28.28 -21.32
C ASP A 268 7.21 27.42 -20.86
N LYS A 269 6.13 28.09 -20.42
CA LYS A 269 4.93 27.44 -19.86
C LYS A 269 4.24 26.43 -20.78
N GLU A 270 4.41 26.58 -22.11
CA GLU A 270 3.89 25.65 -23.11
C GLU A 270 4.52 24.25 -23.02
N ASN A 271 5.68 24.14 -22.37
CA ASN A 271 6.35 22.86 -22.12
C ASN A 271 5.74 22.10 -20.92
N TYR A 272 4.80 22.73 -20.18
CA TYR A 272 4.19 22.18 -18.97
C TYR A 272 2.65 22.15 -19.08
N PRO A 273 2.09 21.44 -20.12
CA PRO A 273 0.64 21.30 -20.25
C PRO A 273 0.05 20.53 -19.07
N SER A 274 -1.27 20.66 -18.88
CA SER A 274 -1.99 19.89 -17.86
C SER A 274 -1.79 18.39 -18.05
N LEU A 275 -1.31 17.70 -17.02
CA LEU A 275 -1.15 16.25 -17.04
C LEU A 275 -2.51 15.52 -16.94
N TYR A 276 -3.50 16.12 -16.29
CA TYR A 276 -4.88 15.62 -16.30
C TYR A 276 -5.49 15.63 -17.71
N GLU A 277 -5.23 16.68 -18.48
CA GLU A 277 -5.72 16.78 -19.86
C GLU A 277 -4.95 15.86 -20.82
N LYS A 278 -3.67 15.64 -20.54
CA LYS A 278 -2.81 14.80 -21.38
C LYS A 278 -3.07 13.29 -21.18
N TYR A 279 -3.38 12.86 -19.95
CA TYR A 279 -3.54 11.45 -19.58
C TYR A 279 -4.86 11.19 -18.81
N PRO A 280 -6.02 11.64 -19.30
CA PRO A 280 -7.27 11.65 -18.52
C PRO A 280 -7.71 10.25 -18.11
N ASP A 281 -7.77 9.31 -19.05
CA ASP A 281 -8.23 7.95 -18.81
C ASP A 281 -7.28 7.17 -17.92
N LYS A 282 -5.98 7.31 -18.17
CA LYS A 282 -4.95 6.65 -17.38
C LYS A 282 -4.96 7.09 -15.92
N ILE A 283 -5.06 8.41 -15.67
CA ILE A 283 -5.13 8.94 -14.30
C ILE A 283 -6.44 8.50 -13.62
N LYS A 284 -7.56 8.43 -14.37
CA LYS A 284 -8.82 7.90 -13.85
C LYS A 284 -8.71 6.41 -13.51
N ASN A 285 -8.10 5.60 -14.38
CA ASN A 285 -7.87 4.17 -14.13
C ASN A 285 -7.00 3.95 -12.87
N ILE A 286 -5.93 4.76 -12.71
CA ILE A 286 -5.11 4.73 -11.48
C ILE A 286 -5.97 5.08 -10.25
N ALA A 287 -6.81 6.10 -10.33
CA ALA A 287 -7.67 6.51 -9.22
C ALA A 287 -8.67 5.42 -8.82
N GLU A 288 -9.25 4.70 -9.77
CA GLU A 288 -10.29 3.70 -9.55
C GLU A 288 -9.75 2.33 -9.13
N TYR A 289 -8.46 2.04 -9.28
CA TYR A 289 -7.87 0.74 -8.95
C TYR A 289 -8.30 0.22 -7.57
N ILE A 290 -8.25 1.07 -6.56
CA ILE A 290 -8.58 0.68 -5.17
C ILE A 290 -10.04 0.21 -5.01
N VAL A 291 -10.97 0.75 -5.82
CA VAL A 291 -12.39 0.38 -5.79
C VAL A 291 -12.57 -1.07 -6.20
N TYR A 292 -11.86 -1.49 -7.26
CA TYR A 292 -11.99 -2.85 -7.79
C TYR A 292 -11.22 -3.90 -7.00
N MET A 293 -10.19 -3.49 -6.26
CA MET A 293 -9.49 -4.38 -5.33
C MET A 293 -10.26 -4.59 -4.02
N ARG A 294 -11.31 -3.81 -3.77
CA ARG A 294 -12.12 -3.93 -2.56
C ARG A 294 -13.07 -5.12 -2.64
N VAL A 295 -13.07 -5.94 -1.59
CA VAL A 295 -14.01 -7.05 -1.38
C VAL A 295 -15.23 -6.59 -0.58
N ASN A 296 -14.98 -5.93 0.57
CA ASN A 296 -16.00 -5.38 1.47
C ASN A 296 -15.41 -4.23 2.32
N GLU A 297 -16.08 -3.85 3.41
CA GLU A 297 -15.65 -2.75 4.26
C GLU A 297 -14.29 -2.99 4.93
N LYS A 298 -13.89 -4.25 5.08
CA LYS A 298 -12.67 -4.66 5.79
C LYS A 298 -11.59 -5.17 4.85
N TYR A 299 -11.98 -5.98 3.85
CA TYR A 299 -11.05 -6.75 3.06
C TYR A 299 -10.85 -6.21 1.66
N TYR A 300 -9.61 -6.34 1.19
CA TYR A 300 -9.17 -6.10 -0.18
C TYR A 300 -8.41 -7.33 -0.69
N PHE A 301 -8.39 -7.54 -2.01
CA PHE A 301 -7.44 -8.47 -2.61
C PHE A 301 -6.03 -7.96 -2.39
N ASN A 302 -5.16 -8.79 -1.80
CA ASN A 302 -3.91 -8.37 -1.19
C ASN A 302 -2.67 -9.05 -1.78
N PHE A 303 -2.63 -9.22 -3.10
CA PHE A 303 -1.42 -9.66 -3.77
C PHE A 303 -0.24 -8.75 -3.48
N SER A 304 1.00 -9.28 -3.59
CA SER A 304 2.24 -8.57 -3.27
C SER A 304 2.39 -8.23 -1.78
N ASP A 305 3.24 -7.28 -1.40
CA ASP A 305 3.47 -6.88 0.00
C ASP A 305 2.27 -6.13 0.62
N CYS A 306 1.08 -6.64 0.38
CA CYS A 306 -0.18 -6.03 0.80
C CYS A 306 -0.82 -6.80 1.96
N SER A 307 -1.34 -6.08 2.95
CA SER A 307 -2.23 -6.64 3.97
C SER A 307 -3.65 -6.80 3.41
N PRO A 308 -4.40 -7.85 3.77
CA PRO A 308 -5.81 -7.97 3.38
C PRO A 308 -6.71 -6.87 3.95
N ASN A 309 -6.23 -6.15 4.96
CA ASN A 309 -6.90 -5.00 5.53
C ASN A 309 -5.97 -3.76 5.50
N PRO A 310 -5.85 -3.07 4.35
CA PRO A 310 -5.04 -1.88 4.25
C PRO A 310 -5.65 -0.64 4.94
N GLY A 311 -6.83 -0.76 5.55
CA GLY A 311 -7.60 0.31 6.16
C GLY A 311 -8.57 1.01 5.18
N PRO A 312 -9.42 1.92 5.69
CA PRO A 312 -10.46 2.57 4.89
C PRO A 312 -9.88 3.56 3.88
N CYS A 313 -10.61 3.83 2.80
CA CYS A 313 -10.39 5.01 1.98
C CYS A 313 -10.55 6.28 2.81
N THR A 314 -9.87 7.34 2.41
CA THR A 314 -9.84 8.62 3.13
C THR A 314 -10.45 9.76 2.29
N VAL A 315 -10.40 10.97 2.79
CA VAL A 315 -10.79 12.16 2.04
C VAL A 315 -9.97 12.33 0.76
N ARG A 316 -8.74 11.82 0.71
CA ARG A 316 -7.89 11.94 -0.49
C ARG A 316 -8.47 11.16 -1.67
N GLU A 317 -8.97 9.95 -1.44
CA GLU A 317 -9.67 9.16 -2.45
C GLU A 317 -10.94 9.87 -2.93
N PHE A 318 -11.72 10.45 -2.01
CA PHE A 318 -12.90 11.25 -2.38
C PHE A 318 -12.55 12.44 -3.27
N LEU A 319 -11.54 13.22 -2.87
CA LEU A 319 -11.08 14.38 -3.63
C LEU A 319 -10.50 13.98 -4.99
N PHE A 320 -9.78 12.87 -5.06
CA PHE A 320 -9.28 12.33 -6.31
C PHE A 320 -10.42 11.91 -7.23
N GLY A 321 -11.42 11.19 -6.70
CA GLY A 321 -12.63 10.81 -7.43
C GLY A 321 -13.35 12.03 -8.01
N LYS A 322 -13.54 13.08 -7.22
CA LYS A 322 -14.10 14.35 -7.70
C LYS A 322 -13.27 14.98 -8.82
N ARG A 323 -11.95 14.92 -8.70
CA ARG A 323 -11.03 15.52 -9.66
C ARG A 323 -11.06 14.84 -11.03
N VAL A 324 -11.17 13.52 -11.06
CA VAL A 324 -11.19 12.70 -12.28
C VAL A 324 -12.61 12.35 -12.75
N GLY A 325 -13.64 12.81 -12.06
CA GLY A 325 -15.05 12.53 -12.39
C GLY A 325 -15.40 11.04 -12.21
N SER A 326 -14.91 10.40 -11.12
CA SER A 326 -15.24 9.03 -10.76
C SER A 326 -16.24 8.99 -9.61
N GLY A 327 -17.49 8.71 -9.93
CA GLY A 327 -18.56 8.51 -8.94
C GLY A 327 -18.30 7.29 -8.08
N VAL A 328 -17.82 6.19 -8.67
CA VAL A 328 -17.54 4.94 -7.93
C VAL A 328 -16.47 5.14 -6.86
N LEU A 329 -15.43 5.94 -7.10
CA LEU A 329 -14.41 6.23 -6.10
C LEU A 329 -14.94 7.14 -4.99
N CYS A 330 -15.74 8.16 -5.36
CA CYS A 330 -16.39 9.02 -4.37
C CYS A 330 -17.35 8.23 -3.48
N ASP A 331 -18.19 7.38 -4.06
CA ASP A 331 -19.15 6.55 -3.35
C ASP A 331 -18.44 5.55 -2.41
N ASN A 332 -17.32 4.98 -2.85
CA ASN A 332 -16.51 4.08 -2.05
C ASN A 332 -15.93 4.77 -0.81
N ALA A 333 -15.33 5.95 -0.98
CA ALA A 333 -14.78 6.74 0.12
C ALA A 333 -15.89 7.25 1.07
N TYR A 334 -17.05 7.63 0.54
CA TYR A 334 -18.22 8.01 1.34
C TYR A 334 -18.74 6.85 2.20
N ASN A 335 -18.79 5.63 1.65
CA ASN A 335 -19.17 4.45 2.42
C ASN A 335 -18.24 4.23 3.61
N ASP A 336 -16.92 4.32 3.39
CA ASP A 336 -15.93 4.15 4.45
C ASP A 336 -16.06 5.21 5.56
N TYR A 337 -16.41 6.44 5.21
CA TYR A 337 -16.69 7.49 6.19
C TYR A 337 -17.80 7.11 7.18
N PHE A 338 -18.88 6.45 6.70
CA PHE A 338 -19.99 6.02 7.56
C PHE A 338 -19.72 4.71 8.31
N PHE A 339 -18.82 3.87 7.83
CA PHE A 339 -18.39 2.65 8.52
C PHE A 339 -17.32 2.91 9.58
N ASP A 340 -16.62 4.04 9.51
CA ASP A 340 -15.56 4.38 10.44
C ASP A 340 -16.11 4.79 11.82
N LYS A 341 -16.05 3.87 12.77
CA LYS A 341 -16.50 4.09 14.16
C LYS A 341 -15.43 4.75 15.04
N ASP A 342 -14.17 4.74 14.60
CA ASP A 342 -12.99 5.14 15.38
C ASP A 342 -12.36 6.44 14.89
N ALA A 343 -13.03 7.17 13.99
CA ALA A 343 -12.52 8.39 13.34
C ALA A 343 -11.23 8.20 12.54
N ASN A 344 -10.93 6.99 12.06
CA ASN A 344 -9.74 6.72 11.25
C ASN A 344 -9.83 7.37 9.87
N TYR A 345 -11.04 7.54 9.35
CA TYR A 345 -11.31 8.26 8.12
C TYR A 345 -11.04 9.75 8.27
N VAL A 346 -11.55 10.34 9.35
CA VAL A 346 -11.43 11.78 9.65
C VAL A 346 -10.00 12.14 10.03
N LEU A 347 -9.35 11.29 10.82
CA LEU A 347 -7.98 11.47 11.27
C LEU A 347 -7.18 10.19 11.02
N PRO A 348 -6.74 9.96 9.78
CA PRO A 348 -5.96 8.78 9.46
C PRO A 348 -4.70 8.69 10.33
N ASN A 349 -4.32 7.46 10.66
CA ASN A 349 -3.08 7.16 11.39
C ASN A 349 -1.86 7.34 10.48
N GLU A 350 -1.69 8.56 9.97
CA GLU A 350 -0.59 8.95 9.10
C GLU A 350 0.22 10.07 9.77
N ILE A 351 1.50 10.09 9.52
CA ILE A 351 2.39 11.13 10.08
C ILE A 351 2.36 12.42 9.25
N ASN A 352 1.70 12.41 8.10
CA ASN A 352 1.59 13.57 7.21
C ASN A 352 0.54 14.56 7.74
N LEU A 353 1.01 15.70 8.24
CA LEU A 353 0.15 16.75 8.74
C LEU A 353 -0.82 17.28 7.68
N PHE A 354 -0.37 17.37 6.42
CA PHE A 354 -1.19 17.90 5.33
C PHE A 354 -2.38 16.98 5.02
N TYR A 355 -2.19 15.65 5.02
CA TYR A 355 -3.29 14.70 4.80
C TYR A 355 -4.35 14.79 5.89
N ARG A 356 -3.91 14.84 7.15
CA ARG A 356 -4.80 14.95 8.31
C ARG A 356 -5.53 16.31 8.34
N TYR A 357 -4.85 17.37 7.89
CA TYR A 357 -5.47 18.68 7.73
C TYR A 357 -6.56 18.66 6.65
N LEU A 358 -6.29 18.08 5.48
CA LEU A 358 -7.28 17.92 4.41
C LEU A 358 -8.49 17.11 4.88
N ALA A 359 -8.28 16.06 5.63
CA ALA A 359 -9.36 15.23 6.16
C ALA A 359 -10.34 16.06 6.98
N LEU A 360 -9.84 16.91 7.89
CA LEU A 360 -10.67 17.82 8.69
C LEU A 360 -11.31 18.92 7.85
N GLN A 361 -10.57 19.48 6.89
CA GLN A 361 -11.07 20.58 6.06
C GLN A 361 -12.26 20.16 5.19
N TYR A 362 -12.25 18.93 4.69
CA TYR A 362 -13.25 18.42 3.75
C TYR A 362 -14.27 17.46 4.39
N GLU A 363 -14.19 17.24 5.71
CA GLU A 363 -15.10 16.33 6.42
C GLU A 363 -16.58 16.67 6.21
N LYS A 364 -16.94 17.96 6.33
CA LYS A 364 -18.32 18.43 6.13
C LYS A 364 -18.80 18.20 4.69
N GLU A 365 -17.93 18.46 3.71
CA GLU A 365 -18.25 18.22 2.30
C GLU A 365 -18.48 16.75 2.03
N MET A 366 -17.62 15.88 2.60
CA MET A 366 -17.78 14.45 2.52
C MET A 366 -19.09 13.99 3.17
N GLY A 367 -19.39 14.44 4.39
CA GLY A 367 -20.60 14.06 5.12
C GLY A 367 -21.92 14.52 4.46
N SER A 368 -21.86 15.53 3.60
CA SER A 368 -23.01 16.03 2.82
C SER A 368 -23.02 15.54 1.36
N TYR A 369 -22.14 14.64 1.00
CA TYR A 369 -22.06 14.11 -0.37
C TYR A 369 -23.29 13.26 -0.69
N GLU A 370 -23.90 13.51 -1.84
CA GLU A 370 -24.95 12.67 -2.41
C GLU A 370 -24.32 11.63 -3.35
N LYS A 371 -24.54 10.34 -3.06
CA LYS A 371 -23.97 9.25 -3.85
C LYS A 371 -24.33 9.37 -5.32
N SER A 372 -23.37 9.11 -6.17
CA SER A 372 -23.55 9.10 -7.63
C SER A 372 -24.44 7.96 -8.08
N ASN A 373 -24.47 6.85 -7.31
CA ASN A 373 -25.10 5.58 -7.69
C ASN A 373 -24.54 4.99 -9.00
N GLU A 374 -23.34 5.40 -9.39
CA GLU A 374 -22.61 4.80 -10.50
C GLU A 374 -22.28 3.34 -10.16
N LYS A 375 -22.57 2.43 -11.08
CA LYS A 375 -22.33 1.00 -10.86
C LYS A 375 -20.86 0.67 -11.05
N THR A 376 -20.28 -0.05 -10.09
CA THR A 376 -18.99 -0.69 -10.25
C THR A 376 -19.05 -1.79 -11.29
N LYS A 377 -17.94 -2.03 -11.98
CA LYS A 377 -17.82 -3.18 -12.87
C LYS A 377 -17.77 -4.46 -12.02
N GLU A 378 -18.57 -5.45 -12.41
CA GLU A 378 -18.57 -6.76 -11.73
C GLU A 378 -17.34 -7.61 -12.11
N TYR A 379 -16.75 -7.33 -13.27
CA TYR A 379 -15.53 -7.94 -13.78
C TYR A 379 -14.59 -6.86 -14.31
N ILE A 380 -13.31 -6.97 -13.93
CA ILE A 380 -12.23 -6.16 -14.48
C ILE A 380 -10.99 -7.03 -14.73
N TYR A 381 -10.29 -6.74 -15.81
CA TYR A 381 -9.03 -7.36 -16.17
C TYR A 381 -7.94 -6.30 -16.30
N TYR A 382 -6.88 -6.48 -15.54
CA TYR A 382 -5.66 -5.69 -15.63
C TYR A 382 -4.65 -6.46 -16.48
N GLU A 383 -4.55 -6.08 -17.75
CA GLU A 383 -3.71 -6.77 -18.73
C GLU A 383 -2.22 -6.73 -18.34
N SER A 384 -1.80 -5.62 -17.75
CA SER A 384 -0.39 -5.36 -17.41
C SER A 384 0.19 -6.36 -16.40
N THR A 385 -0.63 -6.89 -15.51
CA THR A 385 -0.28 -7.85 -14.46
C THR A 385 -1.02 -9.17 -14.61
N GLN A 386 -1.84 -9.31 -15.67
CA GLN A 386 -2.75 -10.45 -15.89
C GLN A 386 -3.63 -10.75 -14.66
N LEU A 387 -4.09 -9.69 -13.99
CA LEU A 387 -4.95 -9.78 -12.81
C LEU A 387 -6.41 -9.67 -13.23
N SER A 388 -7.19 -10.74 -12.99
CA SER A 388 -8.64 -10.77 -13.21
C SER A 388 -9.35 -10.67 -11.87
N VAL A 389 -10.29 -9.73 -11.75
CA VAL A 389 -11.08 -9.50 -10.53
C VAL A 389 -12.56 -9.64 -10.85
N PHE A 390 -13.27 -10.43 -10.05
CA PHE A 390 -14.68 -10.71 -10.13
C PHE A 390 -15.35 -10.35 -8.80
N ASN A 391 -16.38 -9.49 -8.86
CA ASN A 391 -17.18 -9.07 -7.71
C ASN A 391 -18.67 -9.26 -8.06
N TYR A 392 -19.19 -10.45 -7.80
CA TYR A 392 -20.56 -10.88 -8.12
C TYR A 392 -21.43 -10.96 -6.86
N GLY A 393 -21.53 -9.84 -6.13
CA GLY A 393 -22.36 -9.79 -4.93
C GLY A 393 -21.82 -10.65 -3.80
N LEU A 394 -22.28 -11.90 -3.72
CA LEU A 394 -21.84 -12.84 -2.67
C LEU A 394 -20.48 -13.50 -2.94
N LEU A 395 -20.02 -13.49 -4.17
CA LEU A 395 -18.72 -14.05 -4.58
C LEU A 395 -17.76 -12.93 -5.00
N SER A 396 -16.60 -12.89 -4.38
CA SER A 396 -15.46 -12.11 -4.84
C SER A 396 -14.27 -13.04 -5.07
N LEU A 397 -13.69 -12.99 -6.27
CA LEU A 397 -12.55 -13.79 -6.70
C LEU A 397 -11.54 -12.92 -7.43
N ALA A 398 -10.28 -13.05 -7.11
CA ALA A 398 -9.20 -12.49 -7.92
C ALA A 398 -8.18 -13.58 -8.26
N THR A 399 -7.73 -13.61 -9.52
CA THR A 399 -6.71 -14.54 -10.02
C THR A 399 -5.57 -13.75 -10.63
N LYS A 400 -4.35 -14.06 -10.27
CA LYS A 400 -3.14 -13.39 -10.74
C LYS A 400 -2.39 -14.27 -11.74
N GLY A 401 -2.04 -13.71 -12.90
CA GLY A 401 -1.04 -14.26 -13.81
C GLY A 401 0.30 -13.53 -13.65
N GLY A 402 0.77 -12.84 -14.69
CA GLY A 402 1.96 -12.00 -14.65
C GLY A 402 3.26 -12.78 -14.54
N ASN A 403 4.19 -12.28 -13.71
CA ASN A 403 5.51 -12.89 -13.55
C ASN A 403 6.06 -12.68 -12.13
N ASN A 404 7.06 -13.51 -11.76
CA ASN A 404 7.69 -13.47 -10.44
C ASN A 404 8.83 -12.43 -10.33
N ALA A 405 8.65 -11.20 -10.89
CA ALA A 405 9.57 -10.07 -10.76
C ALA A 405 8.85 -8.71 -10.84
N GLU A 406 7.57 -8.66 -10.52
CA GLU A 406 6.84 -7.42 -10.33
C GLU A 406 7.32 -6.69 -9.08
N SER A 407 7.01 -5.41 -8.94
CA SER A 407 7.42 -4.67 -7.76
C SER A 407 6.76 -5.25 -6.50
N HIS A 408 7.53 -5.45 -5.43
CA HIS A 408 7.07 -6.05 -4.18
C HIS A 408 6.43 -7.45 -4.34
N ASN A 409 6.78 -8.21 -5.40
CA ASN A 409 6.15 -9.49 -5.70
C ASN A 409 6.52 -10.60 -4.71
N HIS A 410 5.66 -11.62 -4.68
CA HIS A 410 5.91 -12.96 -4.16
C HIS A 410 6.05 -13.94 -5.32
N ASN A 411 6.48 -15.18 -5.07
CA ASN A 411 6.39 -16.24 -6.07
C ASN A 411 4.95 -16.78 -6.07
N ASP A 412 4.06 -16.05 -6.75
CA ASP A 412 2.61 -16.23 -6.65
C ASP A 412 1.89 -16.20 -8.03
N THR A 413 2.65 -16.41 -9.11
CA THR A 413 2.11 -16.44 -10.48
C THR A 413 1.10 -17.60 -10.64
N GLY A 414 -0.15 -17.28 -10.92
CA GLY A 414 -1.25 -18.26 -10.99
C GLY A 414 -2.03 -18.43 -9.69
N SER A 415 -1.64 -17.75 -8.61
CA SER A 415 -2.37 -17.76 -7.34
C SER A 415 -3.72 -17.04 -7.46
N PHE A 416 -4.58 -17.27 -6.48
CA PHE A 416 -5.89 -16.64 -6.38
C PHE A 416 -6.26 -16.37 -4.93
N SER A 417 -7.19 -15.45 -4.74
CA SER A 417 -7.84 -15.20 -3.45
C SER A 417 -9.34 -15.12 -3.64
N ALA A 418 -10.12 -15.71 -2.73
CA ALA A 418 -11.56 -15.81 -2.86
C ALA A 418 -12.29 -15.55 -1.55
N TYR A 419 -13.45 -14.88 -1.68
CA TYR A 419 -14.36 -14.57 -0.59
C TYR A 419 -15.78 -14.97 -1.01
N LYS A 420 -16.55 -15.51 -0.07
CA LYS A 420 -17.98 -15.80 -0.24
C LYS A 420 -18.74 -15.30 0.98
N ASP A 421 -19.89 -14.66 0.75
CA ASP A 421 -20.71 -14.06 1.80
C ASP A 421 -19.90 -13.13 2.74
N ASN A 422 -18.99 -12.34 2.16
CA ASN A 422 -18.06 -11.46 2.87
C ASN A 422 -17.04 -12.19 3.78
N LYS A 423 -16.90 -13.51 3.68
CA LYS A 423 -15.98 -14.33 4.46
C LYS A 423 -14.84 -14.83 3.59
N GLN A 424 -13.67 -14.93 4.18
CA GLN A 424 -12.49 -15.49 3.51
C GLN A 424 -12.69 -17.00 3.24
N ALA A 425 -12.62 -17.38 1.96
CA ALA A 425 -12.59 -18.78 1.54
C ALA A 425 -11.14 -19.24 1.33
N PHE A 426 -10.41 -18.57 0.45
CA PHE A 426 -8.99 -18.80 0.19
C PHE A 426 -8.25 -17.47 0.29
N ILE A 427 -7.13 -17.46 1.01
CA ILE A 427 -6.41 -16.23 1.33
C ILE A 427 -5.08 -16.13 0.60
N ASP A 428 -4.62 -14.91 0.44
CA ASP A 428 -3.21 -14.56 0.33
C ASP A 428 -2.72 -14.09 1.71
N LEU A 429 -1.52 -14.49 2.11
CA LEU A 429 -0.96 -14.14 3.42
C LEU A 429 -0.56 -12.67 3.50
N GLY A 430 -0.12 -12.09 2.39
CA GLY A 430 0.60 -10.84 2.39
C GLY A 430 2.01 -11.01 2.94
N VAL A 431 2.53 -10.01 3.63
CA VAL A 431 3.94 -9.94 4.03
C VAL A 431 4.12 -9.73 5.53
N GLU A 432 5.17 -10.32 6.08
CA GLU A 432 5.64 -10.10 7.46
C GLU A 432 6.20 -8.69 7.67
N SER A 433 6.53 -8.36 8.91
CA SER A 433 7.26 -7.14 9.26
C SER A 433 8.56 -7.04 8.47
N TYR A 434 8.83 -5.88 7.90
CA TYR A 434 9.99 -5.67 7.06
C TYR A 434 11.30 -5.77 7.84
N THR A 435 12.22 -6.55 7.30
CA THR A 435 13.58 -6.71 7.80
C THR A 435 14.58 -6.46 6.67
N LYS A 436 15.87 -6.54 6.97
CA LYS A 436 16.92 -6.49 5.93
C LYS A 436 16.77 -7.60 4.89
N THR A 437 16.32 -8.78 5.30
CA THR A 437 16.08 -9.93 4.40
C THR A 437 14.99 -9.64 3.38
N THR A 438 13.94 -8.90 3.76
CA THR A 438 12.81 -8.58 2.88
C THR A 438 13.24 -7.88 1.58
N PHE A 439 14.32 -7.11 1.62
CA PHE A 439 14.84 -6.34 0.47
C PHE A 439 16.23 -6.83 0.02
N SER A 440 16.56 -8.10 0.27
CA SER A 440 17.82 -8.71 -0.16
C SER A 440 17.56 -9.83 -1.19
N ASN A 441 18.64 -10.41 -1.70
CA ASN A 441 18.56 -11.59 -2.56
C ASN A 441 17.95 -12.81 -1.86
N ASP A 442 17.92 -12.80 -0.52
CA ASP A 442 17.33 -13.88 0.30
C ASP A 442 15.83 -13.67 0.56
N ARG A 443 15.17 -12.67 -0.09
CA ARG A 443 13.74 -12.39 0.05
C ARG A 443 12.88 -13.65 -0.02
N TYR A 444 13.11 -14.47 -1.02
CA TYR A 444 12.31 -15.68 -1.27
C TYR A 444 12.65 -16.86 -0.34
N SER A 445 13.55 -16.68 0.64
CA SER A 445 13.69 -17.58 1.78
C SER A 445 12.62 -17.36 2.86
N LEU A 446 11.96 -16.20 2.86
CA LEU A 446 10.82 -15.90 3.74
C LEU A 446 9.63 -16.76 3.32
N TRP A 447 8.99 -17.41 4.29
CA TRP A 447 7.91 -18.37 4.00
C TRP A 447 6.70 -17.74 3.29
N THR A 448 6.36 -16.51 3.63
CA THR A 448 5.26 -15.75 3.00
C THR A 448 5.51 -15.38 1.54
N MET A 449 6.76 -15.51 1.07
CA MET A 449 7.15 -15.21 -0.32
C MET A 449 7.19 -16.47 -1.21
N GLN A 450 7.08 -17.66 -0.61
CA GLN A 450 7.21 -18.93 -1.32
C GLN A 450 5.88 -19.41 -1.88
N SER A 451 5.86 -19.93 -3.11
CA SER A 451 4.63 -20.34 -3.79
C SER A 451 3.84 -21.43 -3.05
N CYS A 452 4.50 -22.30 -2.29
CA CYS A 452 3.82 -23.31 -1.49
C CYS A 452 3.03 -22.75 -0.29
N PHE A 453 3.13 -21.45 0.00
CA PHE A 453 2.31 -20.74 0.95
C PHE A 453 1.32 -19.76 0.28
N HIS A 454 1.18 -19.92 -1.04
CA HIS A 454 0.09 -19.36 -1.84
C HIS A 454 -0.84 -20.51 -2.30
N ASN A 455 -1.87 -20.19 -3.09
CA ASN A 455 -2.79 -21.21 -3.61
C ASN A 455 -2.21 -21.82 -4.90
N LEU A 456 -1.05 -22.51 -4.77
CA LEU A 456 -0.23 -23.01 -5.87
C LEU A 456 0.38 -24.37 -5.54
N PRO A 457 0.55 -25.26 -6.53
CA PRO A 457 1.11 -26.60 -6.29
C PRO A 457 2.62 -26.60 -6.10
N THR A 458 3.10 -27.56 -5.29
CA THR A 458 4.48 -28.04 -5.30
C THR A 458 4.57 -29.24 -6.23
N ILE A 459 5.38 -29.19 -7.28
CA ILE A 459 5.48 -30.21 -8.34
C ILE A 459 6.82 -30.92 -8.25
N ALA A 460 6.81 -32.23 -7.99
CA ALA A 460 8.02 -33.06 -7.85
C ALA A 460 9.02 -32.50 -6.81
N GLY A 461 8.54 -31.77 -5.82
CA GLY A 461 9.34 -31.08 -4.80
C GLY A 461 9.85 -29.70 -5.20
N PHE A 462 9.42 -29.17 -6.34
CA PHE A 462 9.77 -27.82 -6.80
C PHE A 462 8.60 -26.86 -6.56
N ASP A 463 8.93 -25.69 -6.05
CA ASP A 463 8.08 -24.50 -5.97
C ASP A 463 8.42 -23.54 -7.12
N GLU A 464 7.61 -22.49 -7.33
CA GLU A 464 7.91 -21.47 -8.32
C GLU A 464 9.22 -20.76 -8.02
N ALA A 465 9.87 -20.27 -9.06
CA ALA A 465 11.12 -19.55 -8.96
C ALA A 465 10.93 -18.03 -9.17
N ASP A 466 11.85 -17.26 -8.60
CA ASP A 466 11.88 -15.79 -8.72
C ASP A 466 12.50 -15.35 -10.04
N GLY A 467 12.01 -14.25 -10.57
CA GLY A 467 12.53 -13.59 -11.76
C GLY A 467 11.53 -13.47 -12.91
N LYS A 468 11.74 -12.47 -13.74
CA LYS A 468 10.82 -12.08 -14.83
C LYS A 468 10.55 -13.18 -15.87
N ARG A 469 11.47 -14.12 -16.06
CA ARG A 469 11.30 -15.26 -16.98
C ARG A 469 10.28 -16.28 -16.47
N TYR A 470 10.01 -16.29 -15.18
CA TYR A 470 9.06 -17.18 -14.55
C TYR A 470 7.69 -16.50 -14.53
N CYS A 471 6.84 -16.90 -15.47
CA CYS A 471 5.62 -16.18 -15.78
C CYS A 471 4.50 -17.12 -16.25
N ALA A 472 3.27 -16.62 -16.13
CA ALA A 472 2.13 -17.24 -16.78
C ALA A 472 2.16 -16.97 -18.29
N THR A 473 1.74 -17.96 -19.06
CA THR A 473 1.61 -17.88 -20.51
C THR A 473 0.20 -18.29 -20.95
N ASN A 474 -0.17 -17.99 -22.20
CA ASN A 474 -1.49 -18.34 -22.74
C ASN A 474 -2.65 -17.93 -21.83
N HIS A 475 -2.55 -16.72 -21.25
CA HIS A 475 -3.59 -16.18 -20.37
C HIS A 475 -4.81 -15.72 -21.20
N GLU A 476 -5.95 -16.33 -20.92
CA GLU A 476 -7.24 -16.04 -21.52
C GLU A 476 -8.23 -15.74 -20.40
N THR A 477 -9.00 -14.66 -20.48
CA THR A 477 -9.98 -14.30 -19.45
C THR A 477 -11.19 -13.60 -20.04
N ASN A 478 -12.34 -13.81 -19.41
CA ASN A 478 -13.60 -13.10 -19.68
C ASN A 478 -14.44 -13.05 -18.38
N SER A 479 -15.68 -12.59 -18.45
CA SER A 479 -16.55 -12.41 -17.28
C SER A 479 -16.90 -13.68 -16.49
N ASP A 480 -16.65 -14.86 -17.02
CA ASP A 480 -17.03 -16.14 -16.39
C ASP A 480 -15.92 -17.19 -16.37
N SER A 481 -14.75 -16.88 -16.93
CA SER A 481 -13.64 -17.83 -16.95
C SER A 481 -12.26 -17.16 -16.97
N VAL A 482 -11.28 -17.87 -16.42
CA VAL A 482 -9.85 -17.57 -16.57
C VAL A 482 -9.12 -18.85 -16.91
N LYS A 483 -8.14 -18.79 -17.82
CA LYS A 483 -7.27 -19.90 -18.17
C LYS A 483 -5.86 -19.41 -18.38
N MET A 484 -4.87 -20.13 -17.86
CA MET A 484 -3.46 -19.82 -18.03
C MET A 484 -2.60 -21.07 -18.00
N ASP A 485 -1.43 -21.04 -18.63
CA ASP A 485 -0.40 -22.06 -18.52
C ASP A 485 0.73 -21.55 -17.61
N LEU A 486 1.03 -22.30 -16.56
CA LEU A 486 1.92 -21.93 -15.47
C LEU A 486 3.22 -22.74 -15.46
N ALA A 487 3.47 -23.60 -16.45
CA ALA A 487 4.69 -24.42 -16.49
C ALA A 487 5.97 -23.56 -16.43
N ASN A 488 5.94 -22.37 -17.06
CA ASN A 488 7.08 -21.45 -17.06
C ASN A 488 7.31 -20.74 -15.71
N ALA A 489 6.41 -20.83 -14.75
CA ALA A 489 6.63 -20.28 -13.41
C ALA A 489 7.61 -21.13 -12.58
N TYR A 490 7.86 -22.37 -12.99
CA TYR A 490 8.79 -23.30 -12.36
C TYR A 490 10.15 -23.28 -13.06
N ASN A 491 11.21 -23.59 -12.29
CA ASN A 491 12.54 -23.62 -12.88
C ASN A 491 12.73 -24.84 -13.82
N GLN A 492 13.75 -24.78 -14.67
CA GLN A 492 14.03 -25.77 -15.71
C GLN A 492 14.32 -27.20 -15.19
N ASN A 493 14.58 -27.37 -13.87
CA ASN A 493 14.79 -28.68 -13.27
C ASN A 493 13.47 -29.32 -12.83
N CYS A 494 12.39 -28.55 -12.75
CA CYS A 494 11.05 -29.07 -12.50
C CYS A 494 10.59 -29.85 -13.72
N PRO A 495 10.12 -31.10 -13.57
CA PRO A 495 9.76 -31.96 -14.69
C PRO A 495 8.41 -31.60 -15.32
N VAL A 496 7.80 -30.48 -14.99
CA VAL A 496 6.52 -30.05 -15.55
C VAL A 496 6.72 -29.56 -16.99
N GLU A 497 6.04 -30.21 -17.95
CA GLU A 497 6.03 -29.81 -19.37
C GLU A 497 4.86 -28.87 -19.69
N ARG A 498 3.76 -29.05 -18.95
CA ARG A 498 2.55 -28.23 -19.06
C ARG A 498 1.82 -28.21 -17.73
N PHE A 499 1.36 -27.02 -17.34
CA PHE A 499 0.49 -26.84 -16.18
C PHE A 499 -0.59 -25.82 -16.56
N VAL A 500 -1.81 -26.29 -16.83
CA VAL A 500 -2.94 -25.44 -17.16
C VAL A 500 -3.87 -25.31 -15.98
N ARG A 501 -4.04 -24.09 -15.49
CA ARG A 501 -5.06 -23.71 -14.50
C ARG A 501 -6.23 -23.04 -15.19
N LYS A 502 -7.46 -23.47 -14.87
CA LYS A 502 -8.68 -22.91 -15.40
C LYS A 502 -9.71 -22.66 -14.31
N PHE A 503 -10.28 -21.47 -14.28
CA PHE A 503 -11.43 -21.10 -13.46
C PHE A 503 -12.68 -21.00 -14.31
N ASN A 504 -13.80 -21.53 -13.81
CA ASN A 504 -15.14 -21.28 -14.32
C ASN A 504 -15.97 -20.68 -13.18
N ILE A 505 -16.52 -19.50 -13.41
CA ILE A 505 -17.24 -18.71 -12.41
C ILE A 505 -18.74 -18.78 -12.73
N ASN A 506 -19.55 -19.16 -11.75
CA ASN A 506 -21.00 -19.10 -11.81
C ASN A 506 -21.51 -17.97 -10.93
N LYS A 507 -21.84 -16.85 -11.55
CA LYS A 507 -22.30 -15.66 -10.83
C LYS A 507 -23.69 -15.83 -10.22
N ASP A 508 -24.56 -16.64 -10.84
CA ASP A 508 -25.95 -16.82 -10.40
C ASP A 508 -26.00 -17.62 -9.08
N ASP A 509 -25.13 -18.61 -8.92
CA ASP A 509 -25.00 -19.43 -7.72
C ASP A 509 -23.93 -18.91 -6.75
N ALA A 510 -23.22 -17.84 -7.11
CA ALA A 510 -22.09 -17.30 -6.37
C ALA A 510 -21.03 -18.36 -6.02
N THR A 511 -20.64 -19.17 -7.02
CA THR A 511 -19.69 -20.27 -6.91
C THR A 511 -18.61 -20.16 -7.99
N PHE A 512 -17.50 -20.84 -7.78
CA PHE A 512 -16.54 -21.10 -8.84
C PHE A 512 -15.99 -22.52 -8.75
N THR A 513 -15.52 -23.03 -9.88
CA THR A 513 -14.74 -24.25 -9.95
C THR A 513 -13.42 -23.95 -10.61
N PHE A 514 -12.33 -24.41 -10.03
CA PHE A 514 -11.06 -24.40 -10.72
C PHE A 514 -10.53 -25.81 -10.97
N TYR A 515 -9.80 -25.93 -12.08
CA TYR A 515 -9.19 -27.16 -12.55
C TYR A 515 -7.72 -26.92 -12.79
N ASP A 516 -6.88 -27.84 -12.32
CA ASP A 516 -5.48 -27.92 -12.69
C ASP A 516 -5.22 -29.20 -13.45
N GLU A 517 -4.57 -29.07 -14.60
CA GLU A 517 -4.13 -30.19 -15.44
C GLU A 517 -2.64 -30.11 -15.66
N PHE A 518 -1.94 -31.22 -15.35
CA PHE A 518 -0.49 -31.30 -15.42
C PHE A 518 -0.04 -32.32 -16.47
N LYS A 519 1.06 -31.99 -17.16
CA LYS A 519 1.84 -32.96 -17.91
C LYS A 519 3.25 -32.97 -17.34
N ILE A 520 3.61 -34.08 -16.71
CA ILE A 520 4.93 -34.30 -16.12
C ILE A 520 5.76 -35.16 -17.08
N SER A 521 7.03 -34.84 -17.25
CA SER A 521 7.94 -35.61 -18.10
C SER A 521 7.97 -37.08 -17.71
N ASP A 522 7.92 -37.96 -18.72
CA ASP A 522 7.94 -39.40 -18.50
C ASP A 522 9.24 -39.91 -17.87
N ASP A 523 10.34 -39.22 -18.11
CA ASP A 523 11.68 -39.56 -17.55
C ASP A 523 11.85 -39.16 -16.08
N SER A 524 10.90 -38.44 -15.49
CA SER A 524 10.97 -38.01 -14.09
C SER A 524 10.75 -39.20 -13.13
N ALA A 525 11.70 -39.39 -12.22
CA ALA A 525 11.57 -40.35 -11.13
C ALA A 525 10.56 -39.90 -10.06
N ASN A 526 10.40 -38.61 -9.86
CA ASN A 526 9.42 -38.02 -8.95
C ASN A 526 8.32 -37.32 -9.76
N LYS A 527 7.09 -37.80 -9.60
CA LYS A 527 5.88 -37.24 -10.26
C LYS A 527 4.85 -36.74 -9.24
N GLU A 528 5.25 -36.61 -7.97
CA GLU A 528 4.33 -36.18 -6.92
C GLU A 528 3.90 -34.73 -7.14
N ILE A 529 2.61 -34.46 -7.01
CA ILE A 529 2.03 -33.13 -7.03
C ILE A 529 1.25 -32.94 -5.73
N LEU A 530 1.57 -31.85 -5.04
CA LEU A 530 0.90 -31.40 -3.82
C LEU A 530 0.24 -30.06 -4.10
N GLU A 531 -1.08 -30.03 -4.25
CA GLU A 531 -1.83 -28.78 -4.37
C GLU A 531 -1.95 -28.12 -3.00
N ASN A 532 -1.48 -26.86 -2.88
CA ASN A 532 -1.52 -26.13 -1.63
C ASN A 532 -2.64 -25.08 -1.67
N LEU A 533 -3.42 -25.02 -0.58
CA LEU A 533 -4.46 -24.00 -0.38
C LEU A 533 -4.29 -23.36 1.00
N MET A 534 -4.36 -22.03 1.04
CA MET A 534 -4.25 -21.26 2.28
C MET A 534 -5.62 -20.80 2.77
N VAL A 535 -5.95 -21.09 4.01
CA VAL A 535 -7.19 -20.68 4.66
C VAL A 535 -6.93 -20.09 6.05
N SER A 536 -7.77 -19.12 6.46
CA SER A 536 -7.65 -18.43 7.77
C SER A 536 -8.61 -18.99 8.82
N SER A 537 -9.43 -19.99 8.47
CA SER A 537 -10.43 -20.56 9.36
C SER A 537 -10.18 -22.06 9.51
N THR A 538 -10.48 -22.60 10.71
CA THR A 538 -10.25 -24.01 11.04
C THR A 538 -10.94 -24.92 10.02
N PRO A 539 -10.19 -25.82 9.35
CA PRO A 539 -10.77 -26.77 8.41
C PRO A 539 -11.41 -27.96 9.14
N LEU A 540 -12.62 -28.30 8.73
CA LEU A 540 -13.46 -29.32 9.31
C LEU A 540 -13.82 -30.36 8.25
N ASN A 541 -14.04 -31.61 8.67
CA ASN A 541 -14.61 -32.64 7.83
C ASN A 541 -16.15 -32.46 7.65
N LYS A 542 -16.79 -33.33 6.88
CA LYS A 542 -18.23 -33.32 6.63
C LYS A 542 -19.09 -33.36 7.90
N ASP A 543 -18.59 -33.95 8.97
CA ASP A 543 -19.27 -34.10 10.26
C ASP A 543 -19.03 -32.89 11.21
N GLY A 544 -18.30 -31.87 10.75
CA GLY A 544 -17.98 -30.68 11.54
C GLY A 544 -16.87 -30.88 12.57
N LYS A 545 -16.04 -31.90 12.43
CA LYS A 545 -14.88 -32.15 13.29
C LYS A 545 -13.62 -31.63 12.60
N SER A 546 -12.71 -31.06 13.39
CA SER A 546 -11.39 -30.61 12.88
C SER A 546 -10.68 -31.75 12.13
N LEU A 547 -10.09 -31.38 10.99
CA LEU A 547 -9.29 -32.31 10.19
C LEU A 547 -8.06 -32.76 11.00
N LYS A 548 -7.65 -34.02 10.79
CA LYS A 548 -6.40 -34.52 11.33
C LYS A 548 -5.21 -33.96 10.53
N GLU A 549 -4.03 -34.01 11.11
CA GLU A 549 -2.78 -33.65 10.44
C GLU A 549 -2.63 -34.37 9.09
N THR A 550 -2.96 -35.66 9.05
CA THR A 550 -3.04 -36.44 7.79
C THR A 550 -4.38 -37.14 7.71
N THR A 551 -5.04 -37.00 6.56
CA THR A 551 -6.33 -37.63 6.25
C THR A 551 -6.23 -38.36 4.91
N GLU A 552 -6.43 -39.65 4.91
CA GLU A 552 -6.57 -40.43 3.67
C GLU A 552 -7.92 -40.17 3.04
N ILE A 553 -7.96 -39.95 1.71
CA ILE A 553 -9.16 -39.65 0.94
C ILE A 553 -9.41 -40.78 -0.06
N THR A 554 -10.47 -41.52 0.19
CA THR A 554 -10.93 -42.62 -0.67
C THR A 554 -12.07 -42.22 -1.58
N ASP A 555 -12.85 -41.19 -1.19
CA ASP A 555 -13.99 -40.69 -1.92
C ASP A 555 -13.52 -39.98 -3.22
N ASP A 556 -14.29 -40.05 -4.27
CA ASP A 556 -14.00 -39.38 -5.54
C ASP A 556 -14.17 -37.85 -5.41
N GLU A 557 -15.08 -37.43 -4.54
CA GLU A 557 -15.30 -36.04 -4.15
C GLU A 557 -15.29 -35.90 -2.63
N TYR A 558 -14.39 -35.07 -2.10
CA TYR A 558 -14.20 -34.89 -0.66
C TYR A 558 -14.64 -33.48 -0.23
N LEU A 559 -15.60 -33.42 0.70
CA LEU A 559 -16.15 -32.16 1.24
C LEU A 559 -15.32 -31.68 2.44
N ILE A 560 -14.91 -30.41 2.37
CA ILE A 560 -14.28 -29.67 3.45
C ILE A 560 -15.19 -28.50 3.83
N LYS A 561 -15.36 -28.31 5.13
CA LYS A 561 -16.03 -27.14 5.71
C LYS A 561 -15.01 -26.30 6.45
N LEU A 562 -15.17 -24.99 6.44
CA LEU A 562 -14.42 -24.08 7.29
C LEU A 562 -15.31 -23.65 8.46
N GLU A 563 -14.74 -23.43 9.62
CA GLU A 563 -15.46 -23.01 10.83
C GLU A 563 -16.24 -21.70 10.62
N ASN A 564 -15.78 -20.82 9.70
CA ASN A 564 -16.48 -19.61 9.31
C ASN A 564 -17.75 -19.85 8.45
N GLY A 565 -18.06 -21.11 8.13
CA GLY A 565 -19.24 -21.52 7.38
C GLY A 565 -19.03 -21.69 5.87
N ILE A 566 -17.85 -21.42 5.33
CA ILE A 566 -17.50 -21.71 3.93
C ILE A 566 -17.36 -23.22 3.74
N SER A 567 -17.73 -23.71 2.56
CA SER A 567 -17.58 -25.11 2.18
C SER A 567 -17.08 -25.22 0.76
N PHE A 568 -16.28 -26.26 0.50
CA PHE A 568 -15.80 -26.58 -0.85
C PHE A 568 -15.55 -28.07 -1.00
N THR A 569 -15.60 -28.56 -2.22
CA THR A 569 -15.25 -29.96 -2.55
C THR A 569 -13.98 -30.01 -3.36
N VAL A 570 -13.24 -31.12 -3.22
CA VAL A 570 -12.06 -31.43 -4.03
C VAL A 570 -12.16 -32.82 -4.63
N CYS A 571 -11.64 -32.98 -5.85
CA CYS A 571 -11.58 -34.25 -6.58
C CYS A 571 -10.15 -34.48 -7.09
N GLY A 572 -9.81 -35.75 -7.33
CA GLY A 572 -8.50 -36.15 -7.88
C GLY A 572 -7.41 -36.29 -6.84
N VAL A 573 -7.75 -36.39 -5.56
CA VAL A 573 -6.80 -36.38 -4.42
C VAL A 573 -6.82 -37.71 -3.68
N SER A 574 -5.65 -38.14 -3.17
CA SER A 574 -5.48 -39.38 -2.39
C SER A 574 -5.33 -39.15 -0.90
N SER A 575 -4.79 -38.00 -0.52
CA SER A 575 -4.67 -37.62 0.89
C SER A 575 -4.60 -36.11 1.03
N LEU A 576 -4.86 -35.63 2.25
CA LEU A 576 -4.74 -34.26 2.69
C LEU A 576 -3.83 -34.20 3.90
N ILE A 577 -2.83 -33.32 3.84
CA ILE A 577 -2.02 -32.88 4.99
C ILE A 577 -2.53 -31.50 5.41
N THR A 578 -2.90 -31.38 6.67
CA THR A 578 -3.36 -30.13 7.28
C THR A 578 -2.28 -29.59 8.21
N GLU A 579 -1.70 -28.47 7.85
CA GLU A 579 -0.66 -27.82 8.64
C GLU A 579 -1.21 -26.53 9.25
N LYS A 580 -0.97 -26.34 10.55
CA LYS A 580 -1.40 -25.18 11.31
C LYS A 580 -0.21 -24.27 11.59
N TYR A 581 -0.35 -22.99 11.34
CA TYR A 581 0.65 -21.96 11.62
C TYR A 581 0.05 -20.91 12.54
N ASP A 582 0.54 -20.83 13.78
CA ASP A 582 0.20 -19.77 14.72
C ASP A 582 1.06 -18.53 14.39
N ILE A 583 0.42 -17.40 14.15
CA ILE A 583 1.09 -16.20 13.67
C ILE A 583 1.71 -15.44 14.86
N THR A 584 3.00 -15.19 14.77
CA THR A 584 3.77 -14.45 15.79
C THR A 584 4.25 -13.09 15.29
N ASP A 585 4.37 -12.90 13.97
CA ASP A 585 4.76 -11.63 13.37
C ASP A 585 3.71 -10.55 13.61
N GLU A 586 4.14 -9.38 14.08
CA GLU A 586 3.26 -8.27 14.50
C GLU A 586 2.44 -7.68 13.34
N ARG A 587 2.96 -7.72 12.11
CA ARG A 587 2.24 -7.21 10.94
C ARG A 587 1.16 -8.18 10.49
N LEU A 588 1.50 -9.46 10.35
CA LEU A 588 0.55 -10.51 9.96
C LEU A 588 -0.53 -10.71 11.02
N LYS A 589 -0.17 -10.58 12.31
CA LYS A 589 -1.08 -10.72 13.45
C LYS A 589 -2.23 -9.72 13.46
N LYS A 590 -2.08 -8.58 12.78
CA LYS A 590 -3.18 -7.64 12.57
C LYS A 590 -4.31 -8.22 11.71
N SER A 591 -4.02 -9.26 10.93
CA SER A 591 -4.97 -9.90 10.00
C SER A 591 -5.33 -11.32 10.39
N TYR A 592 -4.39 -12.06 10.98
CA TYR A 592 -4.53 -13.48 11.29
C TYR A 592 -3.91 -13.82 12.65
N ASP A 593 -4.63 -14.57 13.49
CA ASP A 593 -4.05 -15.22 14.68
C ASP A 593 -3.45 -16.57 14.30
N THR A 594 -4.10 -17.28 13.39
CA THR A 594 -3.72 -18.62 12.90
C THR A 594 -4.11 -18.74 11.44
N VAL A 595 -3.29 -19.43 10.65
CA VAL A 595 -3.61 -19.83 9.28
C VAL A 595 -3.34 -21.33 9.09
N TYR A 596 -3.99 -21.89 8.09
CA TYR A 596 -3.84 -23.31 7.76
C TYR A 596 -3.40 -23.45 6.31
N ARG A 597 -2.42 -24.33 6.05
CA ARG A 597 -2.09 -24.80 4.72
C ARG A 597 -2.67 -26.20 4.54
N LEU A 598 -3.52 -26.35 3.53
CA LEU A 598 -4.11 -27.62 3.11
C LEU A 598 -3.32 -28.14 1.91
N ARG A 599 -2.66 -29.28 2.07
CA ARG A 599 -1.81 -29.87 1.02
C ARG A 599 -2.44 -31.16 0.53
N PHE A 600 -2.96 -31.13 -0.68
CA PHE A 600 -3.64 -32.28 -1.31
C PHE A 600 -2.68 -33.04 -2.20
N LYS A 601 -2.42 -34.29 -1.87
CA LYS A 601 -1.67 -35.20 -2.76
C LYS A 601 -2.57 -35.68 -3.87
N LEU A 602 -2.20 -35.47 -5.12
CA LEU A 602 -2.98 -35.89 -6.28
C LEU A 602 -2.87 -37.40 -6.51
N LYS A 603 -3.98 -38.03 -6.95
CA LYS A 603 -4.02 -39.42 -7.44
C LYS A 603 -3.48 -39.49 -8.87
N GLU A 604 -3.83 -38.49 -9.68
CA GLU A 604 -3.49 -38.36 -11.10
C GLU A 604 -3.01 -36.92 -11.36
N ASN A 605 -2.65 -36.62 -12.58
CA ASN A 605 -2.19 -35.30 -12.99
C ASN A 605 -3.35 -34.30 -13.18
N ARG A 606 -4.36 -34.36 -12.31
CA ARG A 606 -5.55 -33.50 -12.35
C ARG A 606 -6.05 -33.20 -10.97
N PHE A 607 -6.45 -31.95 -10.78
CA PHE A 607 -7.12 -31.47 -9.57
C PHE A 607 -8.39 -30.71 -9.95
N LYS A 608 -9.43 -30.84 -9.15
CA LYS A 608 -10.64 -30.03 -9.27
C LYS A 608 -11.06 -29.56 -7.89
N LEU A 609 -11.37 -28.28 -7.76
CA LEU A 609 -12.01 -27.70 -6.60
C LEU A 609 -13.28 -26.97 -6.98
N THR A 610 -14.35 -27.13 -6.20
CA THR A 610 -15.60 -26.35 -6.33
C THR A 610 -15.91 -25.67 -5.02
N LEU A 611 -15.96 -24.31 -5.00
CA LEU A 611 -16.48 -23.52 -3.89
C LEU A 611 -18.01 -23.60 -3.93
N LEU A 612 -18.62 -24.02 -2.81
CA LEU A 612 -20.06 -24.25 -2.70
C LEU A 612 -20.82 -23.01 -2.17
#